data_ea0703b6ce1ddb98a29d624a7dd67003
#
_entry.id   ea0703b6ce1ddb98a29d624a7dd67003
#
_cell.length_a   1.000
_cell.length_b   1.000
_cell.length_c   1.000
_cell.angle_alpha   90.00
_cell.angle_beta   90.00
_cell.angle_gamma   90.00
#
_symmetry.space_group_name_H-M   'P 1'
#
loop_
_entity.id
_entity.type
_entity.pdbx_description
1 polymer ?
#
loop_
_entity_poly.entity_id
_entity_poly.type
_entity_poly.pdbx_seq_one_letter_code
_entity_poly.pdbx_strand_id
1 'polypeptide(L)'
;VWQNAGQWIIKYDNGSFAGQIIDPGYPEAREYVLDVLMEIVENYDVDGILMDDYFYPYGGTTTEDAKSKSLHKPSSGLIDQDKDGSTDDDWRRSNVDDMMKKLYDRIQVTKPWVRFGMGTFGIWTMKSAVASAYGISLPSGITGLDDYEEQACNPVEWVKGGYVDYINPQLYWPTTSSGQSYEKLVKWW
;
A
#
# COMPACT_ATOMS: atom_id res chain seq x y z
N VAL A 1 10.87 3.39 22.97
CA VAL A 1 10.40 3.15 21.61
C VAL A 1 11.01 1.87 21.06
N TRP A 2 12.34 1.68 21.15
CA TRP A 2 13.05 0.50 20.62
C TRP A 2 12.81 -0.83 21.35
N GLN A 3 12.29 -0.81 22.57
CA GLN A 3 12.08 -2.04 23.35
C GLN A 3 11.02 -2.99 22.77
N ASN A 4 10.09 -2.47 21.97
CA ASN A 4 9.02 -3.24 21.35
C ASN A 4 9.19 -3.44 19.84
N ALA A 5 10.20 -2.82 19.21
CA ALA A 5 10.38 -2.85 17.76
C ALA A 5 10.45 -4.28 17.18
N GLY A 6 11.02 -5.23 17.92
CA GLY A 6 11.06 -6.63 17.49
C GLY A 6 9.69 -7.33 17.40
N GLN A 7 8.63 -6.75 18.00
CA GLN A 7 7.27 -7.28 17.91
C GLN A 7 6.53 -6.80 16.64
N TRP A 8 6.98 -5.67 16.06
CA TRP A 8 6.37 -5.03 14.91
C TRP A 8 6.98 -5.47 13.57
N ILE A 9 7.72 -6.56 13.56
CA ILE A 9 8.45 -7.00 12.37
C ILE A 9 7.79 -8.26 11.80
N ILE A 10 7.35 -8.16 10.57
CA ILE A 10 7.08 -9.29 9.70
C ILE A 10 8.42 -9.78 9.16
N LYS A 11 8.73 -11.05 9.40
CA LYS A 11 9.86 -11.76 8.75
C LYS A 11 9.28 -12.69 7.71
N TYR A 12 9.77 -12.59 6.50
CA TYR A 12 9.27 -13.39 5.40
C TYR A 12 10.41 -14.00 4.58
N ASP A 13 10.15 -15.19 4.07
CA ASP A 13 10.97 -15.89 3.09
C ASP A 13 10.05 -16.80 2.27
N ASN A 14 9.74 -16.41 1.05
CA ASN A 14 8.90 -17.18 0.14
C ASN A 14 9.72 -17.87 -0.98
N GLY A 15 11.02 -17.96 -0.80
CA GLY A 15 11.95 -18.58 -1.75
C GLY A 15 12.39 -17.68 -2.90
N SER A 16 11.61 -16.68 -3.25
CA SER A 16 11.96 -15.64 -4.25
C SER A 16 12.39 -14.35 -3.60
N PHE A 17 11.76 -14.02 -2.48
CA PHE A 17 12.02 -12.80 -1.70
C PHE A 17 12.11 -13.15 -0.23
N ALA A 18 13.11 -12.59 0.45
CA ALA A 18 13.29 -12.74 1.89
C ALA A 18 13.65 -11.39 2.51
N GLY A 19 13.12 -11.09 3.69
CA GLY A 19 13.38 -9.82 4.34
C GLY A 19 12.62 -9.59 5.63
N GLN A 20 12.58 -8.33 6.01
CA GLN A 20 11.87 -7.86 7.19
C GLN A 20 11.15 -6.55 6.84
N ILE A 21 9.90 -6.46 7.24
CA ILE A 21 9.05 -5.29 7.06
C ILE A 21 8.42 -4.91 8.40
N ILE A 22 8.24 -3.63 8.65
CA ILE A 22 7.43 -3.16 9.78
C ILE A 22 5.99 -3.56 9.49
N ASP A 23 5.36 -4.26 10.45
CA ASP A 23 4.00 -4.76 10.32
C ASP A 23 2.96 -3.64 10.48
N PRO A 24 2.27 -3.24 9.42
CA PRO A 24 1.25 -2.20 9.49
C PRO A 24 0.02 -2.62 10.33
N GLY A 25 -0.11 -3.89 10.66
CA GLY A 25 -1.17 -4.41 11.53
C GLY A 25 -1.11 -3.89 12.95
N TYR A 26 0.04 -3.38 13.40
CA TYR A 26 0.16 -2.73 14.70
C TYR A 26 -0.08 -1.23 14.60
N PRO A 27 -1.12 -0.65 15.24
CA PRO A 27 -1.36 0.78 15.24
C PRO A 27 -0.14 1.60 15.69
N GLU A 28 0.56 1.14 16.71
CA GLU A 28 1.75 1.80 17.26
C GLU A 28 2.93 1.80 16.26
N ALA A 29 3.03 0.76 15.44
CA ALA A 29 4.04 0.68 14.38
C ALA A 29 3.75 1.70 13.28
N ARG A 30 2.49 1.84 12.88
CA ARG A 30 2.07 2.87 11.92
C ARG A 30 2.35 4.27 12.46
N GLU A 31 1.97 4.56 13.72
CA GLU A 31 2.25 5.85 14.35
C GLU A 31 3.75 6.16 14.38
N TYR A 32 4.58 5.17 14.69
CA TYR A 32 6.05 5.35 14.66
C TYR A 32 6.57 5.73 13.26
N VAL A 33 6.08 5.07 12.21
CA VAL A 33 6.46 5.40 10.82
C VAL A 33 6.02 6.82 10.47
N LEU A 34 4.80 7.20 10.85
CA LEU A 34 4.28 8.55 10.65
C LEU A 34 5.14 9.61 11.36
N ASP A 35 5.54 9.35 12.60
CA ASP A 35 6.38 10.29 13.36
C ASP A 35 7.75 10.46 12.71
N VAL A 36 8.36 9.39 12.18
CA VAL A 36 9.64 9.46 11.46
C VAL A 36 9.52 10.28 10.17
N LEU A 37 8.45 10.10 9.41
CA LEU A 37 8.20 10.87 8.19
C LEU A 37 7.90 12.33 8.50
N MET A 38 7.13 12.59 9.55
CA MET A 38 6.85 13.96 9.99
C MET A 38 8.08 14.68 10.53
N GLU A 39 9.04 13.98 11.15
CA GLU A 39 10.31 14.55 11.53
C GLU A 39 11.04 15.16 10.33
N ILE A 40 10.99 14.48 9.17
CA ILE A 40 11.57 15.02 7.92
C ILE A 40 10.80 16.27 7.48
N VAL A 41 9.48 16.20 7.46
CA VAL A 41 8.63 17.33 7.04
C VAL A 41 8.87 18.54 7.94
N GLU A 42 8.93 18.36 9.25
CA GLU A 42 9.04 19.44 10.22
C GLU A 42 10.41 20.12 10.20
N ASN A 43 11.49 19.32 10.12
CA ASN A 43 12.84 19.82 10.37
C ASN A 43 13.63 20.16 9.09
N TYR A 44 13.16 19.75 7.90
CA TYR A 44 13.87 19.99 6.65
C TYR A 44 13.01 20.79 5.67
N ASP A 45 13.67 21.51 4.78
CA ASP A 45 13.03 22.26 3.69
C ASP A 45 12.91 21.35 2.47
N VAL A 46 11.91 20.46 2.51
CA VAL A 46 11.60 19.52 1.44
C VAL A 46 10.37 19.95 0.66
N ASP A 47 10.36 19.73 -0.64
CA ASP A 47 9.21 20.02 -1.52
C ASP A 47 8.14 18.91 -1.45
N GLY A 48 8.54 17.70 -1.05
CA GLY A 48 7.63 16.57 -0.95
C GLY A 48 8.22 15.34 -0.29
N ILE A 49 7.34 14.40 0.02
CA ILE A 49 7.65 13.05 0.47
C ILE A 49 7.12 12.08 -0.59
N LEU A 50 7.96 11.15 -1.01
CA LEU A 50 7.57 10.02 -1.86
C LEU A 50 7.84 8.73 -1.09
N MET A 51 6.83 7.86 -0.98
CA MET A 51 6.97 6.53 -0.41
C MET A 51 6.83 5.47 -1.50
N ASP A 52 7.53 4.35 -1.31
CA ASP A 52 7.34 3.13 -2.10
C ASP A 52 6.21 2.25 -1.54
N ASP A 53 5.84 1.22 -2.27
CA ASP A 53 4.70 0.33 -2.06
C ASP A 53 4.98 -0.87 -1.15
N TYR A 54 6.12 -0.92 -0.46
CA TYR A 54 6.54 -2.07 0.37
C TYR A 54 5.84 -2.13 1.73
N PHE A 55 4.51 -2.08 1.76
CA PHE A 55 3.75 -2.16 3.03
C PHE A 55 3.65 -3.60 3.53
N TYR A 56 3.49 -4.55 2.61
CA TYR A 56 3.54 -5.99 2.87
C TYR A 56 4.52 -6.67 1.91
N PRO A 57 4.98 -7.91 2.23
CA PRO A 57 5.97 -8.60 1.40
C PRO A 57 5.47 -8.89 -0.01
N TYR A 58 6.36 -8.84 -0.99
CA TYR A 58 6.11 -9.42 -2.30
C TYR A 58 5.76 -10.90 -2.19
N GLY A 59 4.75 -11.34 -2.94
CA GLY A 59 4.19 -12.68 -2.86
C GLY A 59 3.09 -12.82 -1.81
N GLY A 60 2.68 -11.70 -1.22
CA GLY A 60 1.59 -11.61 -0.26
C GLY A 60 1.96 -12.06 1.15
N THR A 61 1.03 -11.86 2.07
CA THR A 61 1.15 -12.23 3.49
C THR A 61 0.06 -13.25 3.82
N THR A 62 0.44 -14.38 4.38
CA THR A 62 -0.50 -15.44 4.79
C THR A 62 -0.58 -15.60 6.31
N THR A 63 0.55 -15.83 6.95
CA THR A 63 0.65 -16.12 8.39
C THR A 63 1.64 -15.23 9.13
N GLU A 64 2.45 -14.47 8.42
CA GLU A 64 3.55 -13.68 8.95
C GLU A 64 3.07 -12.56 9.87
N ASP A 65 1.84 -12.07 9.64
CA ASP A 65 1.15 -11.07 10.45
C ASP A 65 0.11 -11.66 11.42
N ALA A 66 0.11 -12.98 11.62
CA ALA A 66 -0.93 -13.66 12.42
C ALA A 66 -1.10 -13.07 13.83
N LYS A 67 -0.01 -12.57 14.43
CA LYS A 67 -0.06 -11.98 15.77
C LYS A 67 -0.77 -10.64 15.76
N SER A 68 -0.41 -9.71 14.89
CA SER A 68 -1.07 -8.40 14.79
C SER A 68 -2.53 -8.56 14.39
N LYS A 69 -2.80 -9.46 13.44
CA LYS A 69 -4.16 -9.81 13.03
C LYS A 69 -5.01 -10.31 14.20
N SER A 70 -4.50 -11.22 15.03
CA SER A 70 -5.23 -11.73 16.19
C SER A 70 -5.52 -10.66 17.26
N LEU A 71 -4.69 -9.63 17.35
CA LEU A 71 -4.81 -8.56 18.34
C LEU A 71 -5.66 -7.40 17.84
N HIS A 72 -5.60 -7.07 16.57
CA HIS A 72 -6.09 -5.79 16.05
C HIS A 72 -7.12 -5.90 14.93
N LYS A 73 -7.25 -7.07 14.26
CA LYS A 73 -8.32 -7.23 13.26
C LYS A 73 -9.68 -7.23 13.95
N PRO A 74 -10.62 -6.35 13.55
CA PRO A 74 -11.95 -6.34 14.12
C PRO A 74 -12.71 -7.62 13.75
N SER A 75 -13.55 -8.11 14.66
CA SER A 75 -14.36 -9.32 14.46
C SER A 75 -15.52 -9.12 13.49
N SER A 76 -15.86 -7.88 13.16
CA SER A 76 -16.94 -7.54 12.24
C SER A 76 -16.75 -6.14 11.64
N GLY A 77 -17.50 -5.82 10.59
CA GLY A 77 -17.51 -4.49 9.97
C GLY A 77 -16.56 -4.31 8.78
N LEU A 78 -15.68 -5.28 8.52
CA LEU A 78 -14.92 -5.30 7.28
C LEU A 78 -15.77 -5.83 6.13
N ILE A 79 -15.53 -5.29 4.95
CA ILE A 79 -16.20 -5.67 3.70
C ILE A 79 -15.21 -6.50 2.89
N ASP A 80 -15.63 -7.67 2.48
CA ASP A 80 -14.90 -8.49 1.51
C ASP A 80 -15.03 -7.85 0.11
N GLN A 81 -14.08 -6.98 -0.23
CA GLN A 81 -14.14 -6.15 -1.45
C GLN A 81 -13.79 -6.94 -2.71
N ASP A 82 -12.87 -7.87 -2.61
CA ASP A 82 -12.42 -8.70 -3.73
C ASP A 82 -13.27 -9.97 -3.91
N LYS A 83 -14.14 -10.27 -2.92
CA LYS A 83 -15.09 -11.39 -2.92
C LYS A 83 -14.40 -12.76 -2.93
N ASP A 84 -13.28 -12.86 -2.24
CA ASP A 84 -12.54 -14.12 -2.08
C ASP A 84 -13.04 -14.97 -0.90
N GLY A 85 -13.94 -14.44 -0.08
CA GLY A 85 -14.53 -15.09 1.09
C GLY A 85 -13.74 -14.84 2.38
N SER A 86 -12.74 -13.96 2.34
CA SER A 86 -11.92 -13.53 3.47
C SER A 86 -11.98 -12.01 3.62
N THR A 87 -11.68 -11.51 4.80
CA THR A 87 -11.48 -10.09 5.07
C THR A 87 -10.09 -9.82 5.65
N ASP A 88 -9.15 -10.73 5.45
CA ASP A 88 -7.79 -10.57 5.95
C ASP A 88 -7.02 -9.52 5.15
N ASP A 89 -7.11 -9.58 3.82
CA ASP A 89 -6.47 -8.62 2.94
C ASP A 89 -7.17 -7.26 2.96
N ASP A 90 -8.51 -7.24 3.12
CA ASP A 90 -9.22 -5.97 3.37
C ASP A 90 -8.79 -5.28 4.66
N TRP A 91 -8.51 -6.05 5.71
CA TRP A 91 -7.96 -5.51 6.93
C TRP A 91 -6.55 -4.96 6.73
N ARG A 92 -5.68 -5.66 6.01
CA ARG A 92 -4.34 -5.18 5.67
C ARG A 92 -4.41 -3.88 4.89
N ARG A 93 -5.26 -3.81 3.86
CA ARG A 93 -5.50 -2.59 3.07
C ARG A 93 -6.01 -1.45 3.93
N SER A 94 -6.95 -1.71 4.84
CA SER A 94 -7.48 -0.67 5.73
C SER A 94 -6.41 -0.07 6.66
N ASN A 95 -5.41 -0.86 7.07
CA ASN A 95 -4.28 -0.36 7.85
C ASN A 95 -3.39 0.59 7.04
N VAL A 96 -3.15 0.25 5.78
CA VAL A 96 -2.36 1.08 4.86
C VAL A 96 -3.13 2.35 4.49
N ASP A 97 -4.41 2.25 4.18
CA ASP A 97 -5.27 3.40 3.87
C ASP A 97 -5.33 4.40 5.04
N ASP A 98 -5.49 3.90 6.28
CA ASP A 98 -5.45 4.72 7.50
C ASP A 98 -4.10 5.45 7.65
N MET A 99 -3.01 4.76 7.37
CA MET A 99 -1.66 5.34 7.44
C MET A 99 -1.48 6.44 6.37
N MET A 100 -1.89 6.20 5.12
CA MET A 100 -1.81 7.18 4.04
C MET A 100 -2.61 8.44 4.38
N LYS A 101 -3.86 8.25 4.80
CA LYS A 101 -4.73 9.36 5.19
C LYS A 101 -4.13 10.18 6.33
N LYS A 102 -3.65 9.53 7.38
CA LYS A 102 -3.06 10.21 8.53
C LYS A 102 -1.80 11.00 8.16
N LEU A 103 -0.93 10.43 7.31
CA LEU A 103 0.25 11.13 6.85
C LEU A 103 -0.13 12.39 6.07
N TYR A 104 -1.03 12.25 5.11
CA TYR A 104 -1.53 13.39 4.34
C TYR A 104 -2.10 14.48 5.25
N ASP A 105 -3.02 14.12 6.15
CA ASP A 105 -3.64 15.07 7.07
C ASP A 105 -2.60 15.80 7.94
N ARG A 106 -1.58 15.09 8.44
CA ARG A 106 -0.49 15.68 9.23
C ARG A 106 0.35 16.66 8.41
N ILE A 107 0.70 16.29 7.17
CA ILE A 107 1.43 17.17 6.26
C ILE A 107 0.63 18.44 5.98
N GLN A 108 -0.67 18.31 5.66
CA GLN A 108 -1.54 19.45 5.37
C GLN A 108 -1.69 20.43 6.55
N VAL A 109 -1.68 19.91 7.77
CA VAL A 109 -1.72 20.75 8.99
C VAL A 109 -0.37 21.45 9.26
N THR A 110 0.74 20.76 8.96
CA THR A 110 2.08 21.23 9.34
C THR A 110 2.72 22.12 8.26
N LYS A 111 2.77 21.63 7.02
CA LYS A 111 3.33 22.33 5.85
C LYS A 111 2.50 21.99 4.60
N PRO A 112 1.37 22.66 4.35
CA PRO A 112 0.41 22.31 3.29
C PRO A 112 0.97 22.46 1.87
N TRP A 113 2.16 23.04 1.71
CA TRP A 113 2.87 23.12 0.42
C TRP A 113 3.75 21.91 0.14
N VAL A 114 4.05 21.07 1.14
CA VAL A 114 4.81 19.83 0.95
C VAL A 114 3.91 18.78 0.31
N ARG A 115 4.34 18.26 -0.84
CA ARG A 115 3.58 17.27 -1.59
C ARG A 115 3.80 15.86 -1.05
N PHE A 116 2.73 15.08 -0.98
CA PHE A 116 2.82 13.67 -0.65
C PHE A 116 2.46 12.81 -1.86
N GLY A 117 3.37 11.92 -2.26
CA GLY A 117 3.21 11.02 -3.39
C GLY A 117 3.53 9.57 -3.06
N MET A 118 3.04 8.67 -3.92
CA MET A 118 3.25 7.23 -3.80
C MET A 118 3.84 6.64 -5.07
N GLY A 119 4.95 5.89 -4.91
CA GLY A 119 5.54 5.04 -5.93
C GLY A 119 4.91 3.66 -5.89
N THR A 120 3.72 3.50 -6.46
CA THR A 120 2.98 2.24 -6.46
C THR A 120 3.55 1.25 -7.46
N PHE A 121 3.30 -0.05 -7.28
CA PHE A 121 3.60 -1.02 -8.32
C PHE A 121 2.84 -0.71 -9.62
N GLY A 122 3.41 -1.09 -10.75
CA GLY A 122 2.85 -0.74 -12.07
C GLY A 122 1.53 -1.43 -12.43
N ILE A 123 1.11 -2.44 -11.67
CA ILE A 123 -0.15 -3.15 -11.82
C ILE A 123 -0.93 -3.03 -10.52
N TRP A 124 -1.92 -2.15 -10.49
CA TRP A 124 -2.74 -1.94 -9.30
C TRP A 124 -3.49 -3.20 -8.88
N THR A 125 -4.31 -3.77 -9.77
CA THR A 125 -5.05 -5.01 -9.52
C THR A 125 -5.32 -5.78 -10.81
N MET A 126 -5.45 -7.09 -10.69
CA MET A 126 -5.96 -7.98 -11.74
C MET A 126 -7.35 -8.52 -11.41
N LYS A 127 -7.94 -8.11 -10.28
CA LYS A 127 -9.30 -8.51 -9.87
C LYS A 127 -10.34 -7.61 -10.54
N SER A 128 -11.11 -8.18 -11.47
CA SER A 128 -12.16 -7.42 -12.16
C SER A 128 -13.27 -6.91 -11.22
N ALA A 129 -13.55 -7.63 -10.14
CA ALA A 129 -14.51 -7.18 -9.13
C ALA A 129 -14.06 -5.89 -8.45
N VAL A 130 -12.76 -5.81 -8.07
CA VAL A 130 -12.16 -4.63 -7.46
C VAL A 130 -12.18 -3.46 -8.44
N ALA A 131 -11.65 -3.62 -9.65
CA ALA A 131 -11.63 -2.55 -10.65
C ALA A 131 -13.03 -2.02 -10.97
N SER A 132 -14.01 -2.92 -11.13
CA SER A 132 -15.40 -2.54 -11.42
C SER A 132 -16.06 -1.76 -10.28
N ALA A 133 -15.72 -2.03 -9.02
CA ALA A 133 -16.22 -1.27 -7.88
C ALA A 133 -15.81 0.21 -7.94
N TYR A 134 -14.67 0.50 -8.58
CA TYR A 134 -14.21 1.87 -8.83
C TYR A 134 -14.61 2.42 -10.22
N GLY A 135 -15.37 1.66 -11.00
CA GLY A 135 -15.77 2.05 -12.35
C GLY A 135 -14.64 1.96 -13.37
N ILE A 136 -13.62 1.14 -13.11
CA ILE A 136 -12.43 0.98 -13.94
C ILE A 136 -12.48 -0.39 -14.66
N SER A 137 -12.05 -0.42 -15.91
CA SER A 137 -11.90 -1.65 -16.69
C SER A 137 -10.45 -2.10 -16.71
N LEU A 138 -10.21 -3.38 -16.52
CA LEU A 138 -8.85 -3.95 -16.61
C LEU A 138 -8.35 -3.96 -18.05
N PRO A 139 -7.07 -3.65 -18.30
CA PRO A 139 -6.47 -3.81 -19.60
C PRO A 139 -6.27 -5.28 -19.94
N SER A 140 -6.56 -5.68 -21.18
CA SER A 140 -6.41 -7.06 -21.62
C SER A 140 -4.95 -7.50 -21.75
N GLY A 141 -4.65 -8.73 -21.29
CA GLY A 141 -3.32 -9.35 -21.45
C GLY A 141 -2.27 -8.79 -20.51
N ILE A 142 -2.65 -8.14 -19.42
CA ILE A 142 -1.75 -7.79 -18.31
C ILE A 142 -1.69 -8.98 -17.36
N THR A 143 -0.47 -9.32 -16.94
CA THR A 143 -0.16 -10.39 -15.99
C THR A 143 1.01 -9.97 -15.11
N GLY A 144 1.11 -10.49 -13.92
CA GLY A 144 2.19 -10.21 -12.97
C GLY A 144 1.69 -10.09 -11.56
N LEU A 145 2.45 -9.43 -10.72
CA LEU A 145 2.08 -9.14 -9.34
C LEU A 145 0.86 -8.23 -9.31
N ASP A 146 -0.03 -8.48 -8.37
CA ASP A 146 -1.21 -7.69 -8.06
C ASP A 146 -0.94 -6.89 -6.78
N ASP A 147 -0.72 -5.57 -6.92
CA ASP A 147 -0.33 -4.70 -5.82
C ASP A 147 -1.42 -4.62 -4.72
N TYR A 148 -2.68 -4.64 -5.16
CA TYR A 148 -3.84 -4.62 -4.28
C TYR A 148 -3.90 -5.86 -3.37
N GLU A 149 -3.57 -7.03 -3.93
CA GLU A 149 -3.62 -8.32 -3.22
C GLU A 149 -2.35 -8.57 -2.41
N GLU A 150 -1.18 -8.35 -3.02
CA GLU A 150 0.07 -8.81 -2.42
C GLU A 150 0.64 -7.80 -1.43
N GLN A 151 0.56 -6.50 -1.73
CA GLN A 151 1.18 -5.46 -0.91
C GLN A 151 0.16 -4.59 -0.16
N ALA A 152 -1.13 -4.92 -0.30
CA ALA A 152 -2.23 -4.20 0.30
C ALA A 152 -2.31 -2.72 -0.13
N CYS A 153 -1.88 -2.41 -1.36
CA CYS A 153 -1.87 -1.07 -1.92
C CYS A 153 -3.19 -0.76 -2.64
N ASN A 154 -3.83 0.33 -2.27
CA ASN A 154 -5.06 0.80 -2.93
C ASN A 154 -4.93 2.24 -3.44
N PRO A 155 -4.05 2.52 -4.42
CA PRO A 155 -3.78 3.87 -4.90
C PRO A 155 -5.01 4.58 -5.48
N VAL A 156 -5.97 3.82 -6.00
CA VAL A 156 -7.23 4.41 -6.52
C VAL A 156 -8.07 4.98 -5.38
N GLU A 157 -8.12 4.31 -4.22
CA GLU A 157 -8.77 4.85 -3.03
C GLU A 157 -8.06 6.12 -2.54
N TRP A 158 -6.72 6.11 -2.51
CA TRP A 158 -5.95 7.27 -2.04
C TRP A 158 -6.14 8.50 -2.91
N VAL A 159 -6.18 8.33 -4.24
CA VAL A 159 -6.46 9.43 -5.17
C VAL A 159 -7.90 9.93 -5.03
N LYS A 160 -8.88 9.02 -5.00
CA LYS A 160 -10.30 9.39 -4.85
C LYS A 160 -10.60 10.02 -3.49
N GLY A 161 -9.97 9.51 -2.43
CA GLY A 161 -10.10 10.03 -1.07
C GLY A 161 -9.33 11.32 -0.81
N GLY A 162 -8.42 11.70 -1.72
CA GLY A 162 -7.55 12.86 -1.55
C GLY A 162 -6.49 12.66 -0.47
N TYR A 163 -5.95 11.45 -0.35
CA TYR A 163 -4.90 11.10 0.63
C TYR A 163 -3.49 11.20 0.05
N VAL A 164 -3.35 11.52 -1.22
CA VAL A 164 -2.10 11.78 -1.93
C VAL A 164 -2.26 12.91 -2.92
N ASP A 165 -1.19 13.65 -3.19
CA ASP A 165 -1.15 14.69 -4.22
C ASP A 165 -0.89 14.12 -5.60
N TYR A 166 -0.17 13.00 -5.68
CA TYR A 166 0.14 12.30 -6.92
C TYR A 166 0.51 10.84 -6.67
N ILE A 167 0.43 10.04 -7.72
CA ILE A 167 0.96 8.67 -7.79
C ILE A 167 1.99 8.57 -8.90
N ASN A 168 3.00 7.74 -8.69
CA ASN A 168 4.11 7.50 -9.61
C ASN A 168 4.26 5.99 -9.87
N PRO A 169 3.41 5.40 -10.73
CA PRO A 169 3.43 3.96 -10.96
C PRO A 169 4.76 3.49 -11.55
N GLN A 170 5.30 2.39 -11.02
CA GLN A 170 6.58 1.81 -11.40
C GLN A 170 6.44 0.99 -12.69
N LEU A 171 6.36 1.66 -13.83
CA LEU A 171 6.20 1.05 -15.15
C LEU A 171 7.56 0.73 -15.78
N TYR A 172 8.28 -0.23 -15.23
CA TYR A 172 9.66 -0.55 -15.62
C TYR A 172 9.78 -1.50 -16.83
N TRP A 173 8.71 -1.74 -17.57
CA TRP A 173 8.66 -2.67 -18.69
C TRP A 173 8.63 -1.97 -20.04
N PRO A 174 9.19 -2.58 -21.09
CA PRO A 174 9.11 -2.03 -22.45
C PRO A 174 7.70 -2.14 -23.02
N THR A 175 7.40 -1.36 -24.05
CA THR A 175 6.13 -1.41 -24.79
C THR A 175 5.86 -2.78 -25.41
N THR A 176 6.93 -3.55 -25.67
CA THR A 176 6.88 -4.90 -26.26
C THR A 176 6.69 -6.02 -25.26
N SER A 177 6.63 -5.73 -23.96
CA SER A 177 6.35 -6.75 -22.94
C SER A 177 4.99 -7.39 -23.17
N SER A 178 4.94 -8.71 -23.15
CA SER A 178 3.71 -9.46 -23.40
C SER A 178 2.70 -9.38 -22.25
N GLY A 179 3.20 -9.30 -21.01
CA GLY A 179 2.36 -9.29 -19.80
C GLY A 179 2.32 -7.94 -19.08
N GLN A 180 3.30 -7.05 -19.31
CA GLN A 180 3.40 -5.77 -18.62
C GLN A 180 3.71 -4.66 -19.62
N SER A 181 2.94 -4.55 -20.69
CA SER A 181 3.17 -3.54 -21.72
C SER A 181 3.07 -2.12 -21.14
N TYR A 182 4.18 -1.36 -21.20
CA TYR A 182 4.22 0.04 -20.78
C TYR A 182 3.08 0.86 -21.39
N GLU A 183 2.85 0.72 -22.71
CA GLU A 183 1.80 1.46 -23.40
C GLU A 183 0.40 1.19 -22.86
N LYS A 184 0.10 -0.07 -22.52
CA LYS A 184 -1.20 -0.44 -21.95
C LYS A 184 -1.35 0.06 -20.53
N LEU A 185 -0.30 -0.08 -19.73
CA LEU A 185 -0.33 0.31 -18.33
C LEU A 185 -0.40 1.83 -18.16
N VAL A 186 0.38 2.61 -18.91
CA VAL A 186 0.33 4.07 -18.82
C VAL A 186 -1.02 4.66 -19.25
N LYS A 187 -1.72 3.98 -20.18
CA LYS A 187 -3.08 4.39 -20.57
C LYS A 187 -4.13 3.98 -19.55
N TRP A 188 -3.85 2.95 -18.79
CA TRP A 188 -4.73 2.46 -17.73
C TRP A 188 -4.66 3.35 -16.49
N TRP A 189 -3.44 3.75 -16.08
CA TRP A 189 -3.20 4.73 -15.04
C TRP A 189 -3.67 6.14 -15.40
#